data_77d1d4dcefedbdf7a1d78a12913eb921
#
_entry.id   77d1d4dcefedbdf7a1d78a12913eb921
#
_cell.length_a   1.000
_cell.length_b   1.000
_cell.length_c   1.000
_cell.angle_alpha   90.00
_cell.angle_beta   90.00
_cell.angle_gamma   90.00
#
_symmetry.space_group_name_H-M   'P 1'
#
loop_
_entity.id
_entity.type
_entity.pdbx_description
1 polymer ?
#
loop_
_entity_poly.entity_id
_entity_poly.type
_entity_poly.pdbx_seq_one_letter_code
_entity_poly.pdbx_strand_id
1 'polypeptide(L)'
;MRFYQIALPVFTVVYLLQVFVIQSWIQWKKTGVKPYVFGNTDSPHDYCGKVYKLMIVATWVSISFFSFFQDQYKFLLPFWYLEFDWLKHVGFGMGLTSFVWIIVAQRQMASSWRIGINYNEKNELMKTGSFRISRNPIFLGVIISYIGTFLIIPNVLSFGVLLVTIVTLQVQVRLEEEYLMKKHGDPYLEYTNSVRRWI
;
A
#
# COMPACT_ATOMS: atom_id res chain seq x y z
N MET A 1 20.59 6.25 -15.48
CA MET A 1 20.32 6.98 -14.23
C MET A 1 19.22 8.06 -14.39
N ARG A 2 19.32 9.00 -15.33
CA ARG A 2 18.33 10.10 -15.47
C ARG A 2 16.88 9.67 -15.63
N PHE A 3 16.61 8.53 -16.27
CA PHE A 3 15.25 8.03 -16.45
C PHE A 3 14.52 7.84 -15.12
N TYR A 4 15.09 7.10 -14.16
CA TYR A 4 14.44 6.84 -12.87
C TYR A 4 14.33 8.07 -11.96
N GLN A 5 15.22 9.05 -12.13
CA GLN A 5 15.14 10.32 -11.40
C GLN A 5 13.90 11.14 -11.77
N ILE A 6 13.37 10.94 -12.97
CA ILE A 6 12.13 11.57 -13.43
C ILE A 6 10.94 10.61 -13.29
N ALA A 7 11.12 9.36 -13.71
CA ALA A 7 10.03 8.39 -13.75
C ALA A 7 9.49 8.03 -12.36
N LEU A 8 10.38 7.91 -11.34
CA LEU A 8 9.96 7.52 -10.00
C LEU A 8 9.08 8.56 -9.30
N PRO A 9 9.44 9.86 -9.22
CA PRO A 9 8.55 10.86 -8.62
C PRO A 9 7.24 11.01 -9.42
N VAL A 10 7.28 11.00 -10.74
CA VAL A 10 6.06 11.06 -11.58
C VAL A 10 5.17 9.85 -11.31
N PHE A 11 5.73 8.65 -11.33
CA PHE A 11 4.99 7.42 -11.02
C PHE A 11 4.38 7.47 -9.61
N THR A 12 5.14 7.93 -8.60
CA THR A 12 4.64 8.03 -7.23
C THR A 12 3.49 9.03 -7.10
N VAL A 13 3.55 10.17 -7.80
CA VAL A 13 2.41 11.12 -7.86
C VAL A 13 1.19 10.44 -8.48
N VAL A 14 1.33 9.82 -9.65
CA VAL A 14 0.24 9.13 -10.34
C VAL A 14 -0.35 8.01 -9.48
N TYR A 15 0.53 7.23 -8.82
CA TYR A 15 0.11 6.16 -7.92
C TYR A 15 -0.73 6.68 -6.75
N LEU A 16 -0.25 7.71 -6.04
CA LEU A 16 -0.97 8.27 -4.90
C LEU A 16 -2.29 8.93 -5.33
N LEU A 17 -2.29 9.66 -6.43
CA LEU A 17 -3.51 10.27 -6.97
C LEU A 17 -4.55 9.20 -7.33
N GLN A 18 -4.16 8.15 -8.04
CA GLN A 18 -5.09 7.11 -8.47
C GLN A 18 -5.60 6.27 -7.30
N VAL A 19 -4.68 5.77 -6.45
CA VAL A 19 -5.01 4.81 -5.38
C VAL A 19 -5.77 5.47 -4.24
N PHE A 20 -5.44 6.72 -3.90
CA PHE A 20 -6.05 7.38 -2.74
C PHE A 20 -7.03 8.47 -3.12
N VAL A 21 -6.71 9.37 -4.04
CA VAL A 21 -7.55 10.55 -4.32
C VAL A 21 -8.70 10.20 -5.25
N ILE A 22 -8.39 9.68 -6.44
CA ILE A 22 -9.40 9.39 -7.48
C ILE A 22 -10.36 8.30 -6.98
N GLN A 23 -9.82 7.22 -6.41
CA GLN A 23 -10.65 6.14 -5.89
C GLN A 23 -11.52 6.60 -4.72
N SER A 24 -10.99 7.44 -3.82
CA SER A 24 -11.77 8.02 -2.72
C SER A 24 -12.90 8.92 -3.22
N TRP A 25 -12.62 9.72 -4.23
CA TRP A 25 -13.61 10.60 -4.84
C TRP A 25 -14.73 9.81 -5.54
N ILE A 26 -14.38 8.76 -6.30
CA ILE A 26 -15.35 7.86 -6.94
C ILE A 26 -16.24 7.21 -5.88
N GLN A 27 -15.64 6.72 -4.81
CA GLN A 27 -16.34 6.05 -3.72
C GLN A 27 -17.29 7.01 -3.01
N TRP A 28 -16.81 8.18 -2.65
CA TRP A 28 -17.64 9.21 -2.02
C TRP A 28 -18.84 9.61 -2.89
N LYS A 29 -18.62 9.80 -4.20
CA LYS A 29 -19.73 10.11 -5.13
C LYS A 29 -20.77 9.00 -5.23
N LYS A 30 -20.35 7.73 -5.12
CA LYS A 30 -21.27 6.58 -5.23
C LYS A 30 -22.05 6.32 -3.95
N THR A 31 -21.44 6.50 -2.78
CA THR A 31 -21.99 6.07 -1.49
C THR A 31 -22.42 7.24 -0.60
N GLY A 32 -21.96 8.46 -0.88
CA GLY A 32 -22.13 9.61 0.03
C GLY A 32 -21.27 9.55 1.29
N VAL A 33 -20.53 8.45 1.52
CA VAL A 33 -19.71 8.22 2.72
C VAL A 33 -18.24 8.50 2.42
N LYS A 34 -17.55 9.21 3.34
CA LYS A 34 -16.10 9.46 3.21
C LYS A 34 -15.35 8.15 3.39
N PRO A 35 -14.53 7.72 2.40
CA PRO A 35 -13.85 6.43 2.46
C PRO A 35 -12.62 6.42 3.39
N TYR A 36 -12.12 7.57 3.83
CA TYR A 36 -11.02 7.66 4.79
C TYR A 36 -11.58 7.56 6.22
N VAL A 37 -11.21 6.50 6.95
CA VAL A 37 -11.82 6.11 8.23
C VAL A 37 -10.86 6.20 9.40
N PHE A 38 -9.57 6.41 9.17
CA PHE A 38 -8.63 6.64 10.28
C PHE A 38 -8.96 7.91 11.03
N GLY A 39 -9.11 7.81 12.35
CA GLY A 39 -9.36 8.92 13.26
C GLY A 39 -8.06 9.46 13.90
N ASN A 40 -8.25 10.11 15.05
CA ASN A 40 -7.16 10.62 15.88
C ASN A 40 -7.17 10.04 17.31
N THR A 41 -7.78 8.87 17.48
CA THR A 41 -7.81 8.17 18.77
C THR A 41 -6.47 7.50 19.06
N ASP A 42 -6.34 6.92 20.27
CA ASP A 42 -5.17 6.11 20.66
C ASP A 42 -5.37 4.62 20.35
N SER A 43 -6.26 4.30 19.40
CA SER A 43 -6.49 2.93 18.98
C SER A 43 -5.34 2.42 18.10
N PRO A 44 -5.04 1.10 18.11
CA PRO A 44 -4.05 0.51 17.22
C PRO A 44 -4.34 0.77 15.73
N HIS A 45 -5.62 0.83 15.35
CA HIS A 45 -6.07 1.17 14.01
C HIS A 45 -5.62 2.58 13.61
N ASP A 46 -5.94 3.60 14.42
CA ASP A 46 -5.57 4.99 14.12
C ASP A 46 -4.06 5.23 14.19
N TYR A 47 -3.35 4.49 15.06
CA TYR A 47 -1.89 4.49 15.08
C TYR A 47 -1.31 4.00 13.75
N CYS A 48 -1.82 2.90 13.18
CA CYS A 48 -1.42 2.45 11.84
C CYS A 48 -1.61 3.55 10.79
N GLY A 49 -2.71 4.29 10.85
CA GLY A 49 -2.97 5.41 9.94
C GLY A 49 -1.93 6.55 10.06
N LYS A 50 -1.48 6.85 11.28
CA LYS A 50 -0.40 7.84 11.53
C LYS A 50 0.94 7.34 10.94
N VAL A 51 1.27 6.06 11.16
CA VAL A 51 2.48 5.43 10.61
C VAL A 51 2.47 5.46 9.09
N TYR A 52 1.34 5.14 8.43
CA TYR A 52 1.26 5.21 6.95
C TYR A 52 1.55 6.61 6.42
N LYS A 53 1.03 7.65 7.04
CA LYS A 53 1.33 9.04 6.64
C LYS A 53 2.82 9.34 6.77
N LEU A 54 3.44 8.92 7.87
CA LEU A 54 4.88 9.09 8.09
C LEU A 54 5.69 8.35 7.02
N MET A 55 5.30 7.11 6.68
CA MET A 55 6.00 6.31 5.66
C MET A 55 5.86 6.93 4.26
N ILE A 56 4.72 7.52 3.92
CA ILE A 56 4.56 8.27 2.66
C ILE A 56 5.52 9.47 2.63
N VAL A 57 5.61 10.24 3.71
CA VAL A 57 6.54 11.39 3.80
C VAL A 57 8.00 10.92 3.68
N ALA A 58 8.38 9.87 4.42
CA ALA A 58 9.74 9.33 4.37
C ALA A 58 10.10 8.78 2.97
N THR A 59 9.15 8.17 2.28
CA THR A 59 9.31 7.75 0.87
C THR A 59 9.58 8.95 -0.02
N TRP A 60 8.80 10.03 0.12
CA TRP A 60 9.01 11.26 -0.65
C TRP A 60 10.36 11.92 -0.37
N VAL A 61 10.82 11.91 0.88
CA VAL A 61 12.16 12.37 1.23
C VAL A 61 13.20 11.55 0.48
N SER A 62 13.12 10.21 0.52
CA SER A 62 14.07 9.34 -0.18
C SER A 62 14.07 9.58 -1.70
N ILE A 63 12.88 9.69 -2.31
CA ILE A 63 12.73 9.97 -3.75
C ILE A 63 13.30 11.35 -4.10
N SER A 64 13.04 12.37 -3.26
CA SER A 64 13.52 13.73 -3.51
C SER A 64 15.04 13.82 -3.49
N PHE A 65 15.70 13.17 -2.54
CA PHE A 65 17.16 13.12 -2.50
C PHE A 65 17.72 12.40 -3.72
N PHE A 66 17.16 11.27 -4.11
CA PHE A 66 17.58 10.54 -5.30
C PHE A 66 17.37 11.34 -6.59
N SER A 67 16.26 12.08 -6.72
CA SER A 67 15.87 12.73 -7.97
C SER A 67 16.44 14.15 -8.12
N PHE A 68 16.45 14.93 -7.05
CA PHE A 68 16.75 16.37 -7.11
C PHE A 68 18.00 16.79 -6.33
N PHE A 69 18.44 16.01 -5.33
CA PHE A 69 19.55 16.34 -4.45
C PHE A 69 20.61 15.23 -4.46
N GLN A 70 21.17 14.94 -5.63
CA GLN A 70 22.05 13.78 -5.85
C GLN A 70 23.33 13.82 -5.00
N ASP A 71 23.93 15.02 -4.78
CA ASP A 71 25.12 15.17 -3.94
C ASP A 71 24.83 14.83 -2.46
N GLN A 72 23.60 15.07 -2.03
CA GLN A 72 23.13 14.80 -0.67
C GLN A 72 22.59 13.37 -0.52
N TYR A 73 22.31 12.64 -1.62
CA TYR A 73 21.77 11.28 -1.57
C TYR A 73 22.66 10.33 -0.75
N LYS A 74 23.99 10.58 -0.72
CA LYS A 74 24.95 9.85 0.12
C LYS A 74 24.61 9.86 1.61
N PHE A 75 23.92 10.89 2.12
CA PHE A 75 23.50 10.96 3.52
C PHE A 75 22.40 9.96 3.88
N LEU A 76 21.70 9.42 2.88
CA LEU A 76 20.75 8.32 3.06
C LEU A 76 21.41 6.94 3.11
N LEU A 77 22.76 6.88 3.09
CA LEU A 77 23.57 5.66 3.16
C LEU A 77 23.12 4.63 2.10
N PRO A 78 23.34 4.90 0.81
CA PRO A 78 22.94 4.00 -0.26
C PRO A 78 23.66 2.66 -0.16
N PHE A 79 22.96 1.57 -0.48
CA PHE A 79 23.53 0.23 -0.58
C PHE A 79 24.15 0.06 -1.96
N TRP A 80 25.37 0.57 -2.13
CA TRP A 80 26.09 0.58 -3.41
C TRP A 80 26.16 -0.78 -4.11
N TYR A 81 26.17 -1.87 -3.34
CA TYR A 81 26.15 -3.25 -3.84
C TYR A 81 24.79 -3.72 -4.36
N LEU A 82 23.74 -2.90 -4.28
CA LEU A 82 22.42 -3.12 -4.87
C LEU A 82 22.10 -2.11 -6.00
N GLU A 83 23.00 -1.20 -6.34
CA GLU A 83 22.79 -0.16 -7.36
C GLU A 83 22.99 -0.68 -8.80
N PHE A 84 22.43 -1.85 -9.12
CA PHE A 84 22.43 -2.41 -10.48
C PHE A 84 21.25 -1.89 -11.29
N ASP A 85 21.49 -1.55 -12.56
CA ASP A 85 20.44 -1.02 -13.43
C ASP A 85 19.32 -2.05 -13.67
N TRP A 86 19.65 -3.35 -13.76
CA TRP A 86 18.65 -4.39 -13.90
C TRP A 86 17.71 -4.49 -12.68
N LEU A 87 18.20 -4.25 -11.46
CA LEU A 87 17.38 -4.19 -10.25
C LEU A 87 16.39 -3.02 -10.30
N LYS A 88 16.81 -1.87 -10.82
CA LYS A 88 15.93 -0.71 -11.02
C LYS A 88 14.82 -1.03 -12.03
N HIS A 89 15.14 -1.76 -13.11
CA HIS A 89 14.11 -2.20 -14.06
C HIS A 89 13.13 -3.18 -13.43
N VAL A 90 13.61 -4.17 -12.68
CA VAL A 90 12.75 -5.10 -11.91
C VAL A 90 11.90 -4.32 -10.93
N GLY A 91 12.47 -3.42 -10.14
CA GLY A 91 11.73 -2.59 -9.17
C GLY A 91 10.63 -1.75 -9.82
N PHE A 92 10.93 -1.13 -10.98
CA PHE A 92 9.93 -0.36 -11.71
C PHE A 92 8.81 -1.24 -12.29
N GLY A 93 9.16 -2.41 -12.82
CA GLY A 93 8.19 -3.42 -13.27
C GLY A 93 7.28 -3.90 -12.13
N MET A 94 7.85 -4.15 -10.94
CA MET A 94 7.08 -4.47 -9.72
C MET A 94 6.14 -3.33 -9.33
N GLY A 95 6.59 -2.07 -9.41
CA GLY A 95 5.76 -0.90 -9.18
C GLY A 95 4.56 -0.83 -10.11
N LEU A 96 4.78 -0.99 -11.42
CA LEU A 96 3.72 -0.97 -12.43
C LEU A 96 2.71 -2.13 -12.24
N THR A 97 3.19 -3.34 -12.04
CA THR A 97 2.32 -4.51 -11.84
C THR A 97 1.50 -4.39 -10.56
N SER A 98 2.11 -3.92 -9.46
CA SER A 98 1.40 -3.68 -8.20
C SER A 98 0.35 -2.57 -8.34
N PHE A 99 0.64 -1.52 -9.09
CA PHE A 99 -0.30 -0.43 -9.35
C PHE A 99 -1.56 -0.93 -10.08
N VAL A 100 -1.39 -1.70 -11.15
CA VAL A 100 -2.51 -2.32 -11.87
C VAL A 100 -3.28 -3.28 -10.96
N TRP A 101 -2.57 -4.12 -10.20
CA TRP A 101 -3.16 -5.07 -9.26
C TRP A 101 -4.04 -4.38 -8.21
N ILE A 102 -3.55 -3.29 -7.62
CA ILE A 102 -4.31 -2.51 -6.62
C ILE A 102 -5.57 -1.91 -7.24
N ILE A 103 -5.48 -1.31 -8.44
CA ILE A 103 -6.64 -0.75 -9.13
C ILE A 103 -7.70 -1.82 -9.39
N VAL A 104 -7.29 -3.01 -9.83
CA VAL A 104 -8.21 -4.14 -10.05
C VAL A 104 -8.88 -4.54 -8.74
N ALA A 105 -8.12 -4.72 -7.66
CA ALA A 105 -8.65 -5.09 -6.36
C ALA A 105 -9.61 -4.03 -5.80
N GLN A 106 -9.28 -2.74 -5.91
CA GLN A 106 -10.14 -1.64 -5.49
C GLN A 106 -11.46 -1.61 -6.26
N ARG A 107 -11.43 -1.83 -7.59
CA ARG A 107 -12.63 -1.90 -8.40
C ARG A 107 -13.52 -3.09 -8.04
N GLN A 108 -12.93 -4.23 -7.69
CA GLN A 108 -13.67 -5.42 -7.24
C GLN A 108 -14.36 -5.20 -5.90
N MET A 109 -13.77 -4.43 -4.98
CA MET A 109 -14.43 -4.04 -3.72
C MET A 109 -15.66 -3.13 -3.92
N ALA A 110 -15.76 -2.45 -5.07
CA ALA A 110 -16.86 -1.57 -5.43
C ALA A 110 -17.25 -0.61 -4.28
N SER A 111 -18.50 -0.67 -3.80
CA SER A 111 -19.00 0.18 -2.71
C SER A 111 -18.40 -0.14 -1.33
N SER A 112 -17.75 -1.29 -1.18
CA SER A 112 -17.13 -1.69 0.09
C SER A 112 -15.70 -1.15 0.28
N TRP A 113 -15.11 -0.53 -0.76
CA TRP A 113 -13.73 -0.02 -0.67
C TRP A 113 -13.61 1.19 0.26
N ARG A 114 -12.58 1.16 1.12
CA ARG A 114 -12.25 2.25 2.04
C ARG A 114 -10.78 2.17 2.48
N ILE A 115 -10.32 3.23 3.12
CA ILE A 115 -9.00 3.36 3.72
C ILE A 115 -9.17 3.26 5.24
N GLY A 116 -8.89 2.08 5.80
CA GLY A 116 -9.11 1.73 7.20
C GLY A 116 -10.40 0.95 7.43
N ILE A 117 -10.70 0.64 8.70
CA ILE A 117 -11.84 -0.21 9.12
C ILE A 117 -13.00 0.67 9.56
N ASN A 118 -14.14 0.57 8.87
CA ASN A 118 -15.38 1.22 9.31
C ASN A 118 -16.26 0.23 10.10
N TYR A 119 -16.31 0.42 11.39
CA TYR A 119 -17.07 -0.45 12.30
C TYR A 119 -18.61 -0.29 12.17
N ASN A 120 -19.09 0.78 11.54
CA ASN A 120 -20.51 1.15 11.49
C ASN A 120 -21.23 0.73 10.20
N GLU A 121 -20.51 0.25 9.19
CA GLU A 121 -21.11 -0.09 7.88
C GLU A 121 -21.36 -1.58 7.69
N LYS A 122 -22.48 -1.89 7.02
CA LYS A 122 -22.77 -3.24 6.52
C LYS A 122 -22.06 -3.43 5.18
N ASN A 123 -20.86 -4.01 5.20
CA ASN A 123 -20.15 -4.38 3.97
C ASN A 123 -20.36 -5.84 3.66
N GLU A 124 -20.48 -6.14 2.39
CA GLU A 124 -20.47 -7.52 1.89
C GLU A 124 -19.03 -8.08 1.92
N LEU A 125 -18.94 -9.37 2.23
CA LEU A 125 -17.67 -10.08 2.20
C LEU A 125 -17.26 -10.37 0.76
N MET A 126 -16.18 -9.72 0.32
CA MET A 126 -15.65 -9.93 -1.03
C MET A 126 -14.80 -11.21 -1.07
N LYS A 127 -15.20 -12.16 -1.96
CA LYS A 127 -14.53 -13.47 -2.12
C LYS A 127 -14.13 -13.76 -3.58
N THR A 128 -14.32 -12.82 -4.50
CA THR A 128 -14.15 -13.04 -5.95
C THR A 128 -12.97 -12.28 -6.53
N GLY A 129 -12.55 -12.61 -7.73
CA GLY A 129 -11.45 -11.93 -8.43
C GLY A 129 -10.11 -12.07 -7.70
N SER A 130 -9.39 -10.97 -7.45
CA SER A 130 -8.12 -10.95 -6.73
C SER A 130 -8.24 -11.47 -5.29
N PHE A 131 -9.45 -11.40 -4.69
CA PHE A 131 -9.76 -11.92 -3.36
C PHE A 131 -9.85 -13.46 -3.30
N ARG A 132 -9.84 -14.16 -4.44
CA ARG A 132 -9.65 -15.62 -4.52
C ARG A 132 -8.19 -16.04 -4.43
N ILE A 133 -7.27 -15.12 -4.69
CA ILE A 133 -5.81 -15.36 -4.67
C ILE A 133 -5.24 -14.97 -3.31
N SER A 134 -5.66 -13.82 -2.79
CA SER A 134 -5.22 -13.27 -1.51
C SER A 134 -6.41 -12.70 -0.75
N ARG A 135 -6.48 -12.89 0.57
CA ARG A 135 -7.49 -12.21 1.38
C ARG A 135 -7.23 -10.70 1.49
N ASN A 136 -5.99 -10.25 1.22
CA ASN A 136 -5.55 -8.88 1.36
C ASN A 136 -4.84 -8.36 0.09
N PRO A 137 -5.48 -8.42 -1.09
CA PRO A 137 -4.80 -8.16 -2.36
C PRO A 137 -4.30 -6.71 -2.49
N ILE A 138 -4.99 -5.74 -1.91
CA ILE A 138 -4.55 -4.33 -1.91
C ILE A 138 -3.26 -4.18 -1.10
N PHE A 139 -3.22 -4.71 0.12
CA PHE A 139 -2.04 -4.64 0.98
C PHE A 139 -0.85 -5.42 0.40
N LEU A 140 -1.10 -6.56 -0.26
CA LEU A 140 -0.08 -7.28 -1.01
C LEU A 140 0.53 -6.40 -2.09
N GLY A 141 -0.29 -5.71 -2.87
CA GLY A 141 0.16 -4.75 -3.88
C GLY A 141 0.99 -3.62 -3.26
N VAL A 142 0.59 -3.07 -2.11
CA VAL A 142 1.36 -2.04 -1.40
C VAL A 142 2.74 -2.57 -1.01
N ILE A 143 2.85 -3.78 -0.46
CA ILE A 143 4.16 -4.39 -0.12
C ILE A 143 5.03 -4.50 -1.38
N ILE A 144 4.48 -5.02 -2.48
CA ILE A 144 5.20 -5.17 -3.75
C ILE A 144 5.69 -3.81 -4.27
N SER A 145 4.87 -2.75 -4.17
CA SER A 145 5.28 -1.41 -4.61
C SER A 145 6.42 -0.83 -3.77
N TYR A 146 6.43 -1.06 -2.45
CA TYR A 146 7.54 -0.64 -1.58
C TYR A 146 8.82 -1.44 -1.82
N ILE A 147 8.71 -2.75 -2.09
CA ILE A 147 9.86 -3.56 -2.53
C ILE A 147 10.41 -2.98 -3.85
N GLY A 148 9.54 -2.71 -4.82
CA GLY A 148 9.94 -2.10 -6.10
C GLY A 148 10.64 -0.76 -5.91
N THR A 149 10.12 0.11 -5.04
CA THR A 149 10.74 1.39 -4.71
C THR A 149 12.12 1.21 -4.08
N PHE A 150 12.26 0.29 -3.12
CA PHE A 150 13.55 -0.04 -2.52
C PHE A 150 14.58 -0.54 -3.56
N LEU A 151 14.18 -1.37 -4.52
CA LEU A 151 15.07 -1.84 -5.58
C LEU A 151 15.52 -0.72 -6.52
N ILE A 152 14.74 0.35 -6.68
CA ILE A 152 15.12 1.51 -7.50
C ILE A 152 16.07 2.44 -6.74
N ILE A 153 15.81 2.66 -5.45
CA ILE A 153 16.55 3.58 -4.58
C ILE A 153 17.00 2.87 -3.30
N PRO A 154 17.96 1.91 -3.41
CA PRO A 154 18.38 1.09 -2.28
C PRO A 154 19.21 1.92 -1.29
N ASN A 155 18.59 2.43 -0.22
CA ASN A 155 19.25 3.17 0.85
C ASN A 155 18.63 2.83 2.21
N VAL A 156 19.26 3.25 3.31
CA VAL A 156 18.82 2.94 4.67
C VAL A 156 17.41 3.46 4.94
N LEU A 157 17.07 4.67 4.44
CA LEU A 157 15.74 5.24 4.64
C LEU A 157 14.66 4.43 3.91
N SER A 158 14.85 4.10 2.63
CA SER A 158 13.90 3.31 1.86
C SER A 158 13.75 1.88 2.39
N PHE A 159 14.84 1.28 2.91
CA PHE A 159 14.80 -0.01 3.59
C PHE A 159 14.00 0.07 4.89
N GLY A 160 14.26 1.09 5.72
CA GLY A 160 13.49 1.33 6.94
C GLY A 160 12.00 1.53 6.67
N VAL A 161 11.66 2.32 5.65
CA VAL A 161 10.27 2.50 5.20
C VAL A 161 9.64 1.17 4.80
N LEU A 162 10.33 0.34 4.01
CA LEU A 162 9.84 -0.98 3.61
C LEU A 162 9.55 -1.86 4.84
N LEU A 163 10.50 -1.98 5.77
CA LEU A 163 10.32 -2.81 6.97
C LEU A 163 9.17 -2.32 7.85
N VAL A 164 9.10 -1.01 8.14
CA VAL A 164 8.03 -0.44 8.96
C VAL A 164 6.68 -0.62 8.27
N THR A 165 6.61 -0.44 6.96
CA THR A 165 5.37 -0.67 6.19
C THR A 165 4.93 -2.12 6.30
N ILE A 166 5.83 -3.11 6.11
CA ILE A 166 5.48 -4.53 6.24
C ILE A 166 4.94 -4.83 7.64
N VAL A 167 5.63 -4.37 8.70
CA VAL A 167 5.19 -4.60 10.09
C VAL A 167 3.83 -3.96 10.35
N THR A 168 3.64 -2.71 9.93
CA THR A 168 2.37 -1.98 10.12
C THR A 168 1.23 -2.66 9.36
N LEU A 169 1.46 -3.13 8.12
CA LEU A 169 0.48 -3.88 7.35
C LEU A 169 0.14 -5.23 8.01
N GLN A 170 1.11 -5.91 8.61
CA GLN A 170 0.85 -7.14 9.37
C GLN A 170 -0.08 -6.90 10.58
N VAL A 171 0.03 -5.75 11.23
CA VAL A 171 -0.88 -5.36 12.32
C VAL A 171 -2.25 -5.00 11.74
N GLN A 172 -2.31 -4.13 10.73
CA GLN A 172 -3.55 -3.67 10.11
C GLN A 172 -4.38 -4.84 9.58
N VAL A 173 -3.77 -5.80 8.89
CA VAL A 173 -4.44 -6.99 8.36
C VAL A 173 -5.07 -7.80 9.48
N ARG A 174 -4.40 -7.98 10.61
CA ARG A 174 -4.96 -8.74 11.74
C ARG A 174 -6.15 -8.05 12.36
N LEU A 175 -6.09 -6.72 12.50
CA LEU A 175 -7.24 -5.93 12.99
C LEU A 175 -8.44 -6.04 12.03
N GLU A 176 -8.19 -6.02 10.72
CA GLU A 176 -9.23 -6.15 9.71
C GLU A 176 -9.82 -7.57 9.68
N GLU A 177 -8.99 -8.61 9.76
CA GLU A 177 -9.44 -10.00 9.83
C GLU A 177 -10.25 -10.27 11.11
N GLU A 178 -9.83 -9.71 12.26
CA GLU A 178 -10.60 -9.81 13.51
C GLU A 178 -11.98 -9.14 13.38
N TYR A 179 -12.01 -7.95 12.79
CA TYR A 179 -13.26 -7.25 12.51
C TYR A 179 -14.17 -8.06 11.57
N LEU A 180 -13.63 -8.60 10.47
CA LEU A 180 -14.39 -9.40 9.50
C LEU A 180 -14.91 -10.69 10.11
N MET A 181 -14.14 -11.33 11.00
CA MET A 181 -14.57 -12.52 11.74
C MET A 181 -15.73 -12.22 12.68
N LYS A 182 -15.63 -11.13 13.46
CA LYS A 182 -16.73 -10.70 14.35
C LYS A 182 -18.00 -10.33 13.59
N LYS A 183 -17.85 -9.80 12.37
CA LYS A 183 -18.96 -9.31 11.57
C LYS A 183 -19.65 -10.38 10.75
N HIS A 184 -18.91 -11.29 10.17
CA HIS A 184 -19.41 -12.29 9.21
C HIS A 184 -19.46 -13.71 9.77
N GLY A 185 -18.74 -14.02 10.87
CA GLY A 185 -18.76 -15.34 11.51
C GLY A 185 -18.32 -16.47 10.57
N ASP A 186 -19.13 -17.55 10.52
CA ASP A 186 -18.85 -18.76 9.74
C ASP A 186 -18.53 -18.52 8.26
N PRO A 187 -19.26 -17.67 7.51
CA PRO A 187 -18.91 -17.30 6.13
C PRO A 187 -17.49 -16.76 5.95
N TYR A 188 -16.95 -16.05 6.95
CA TYR A 188 -15.57 -15.58 6.91
C TYR A 188 -14.58 -16.67 7.31
N LEU A 189 -14.94 -17.53 8.26
CA LEU A 189 -14.14 -18.70 8.64
C LEU A 189 -13.92 -19.64 7.45
N GLU A 190 -14.98 -19.98 6.73
CA GLU A 190 -14.88 -20.78 5.48
C GLU A 190 -13.95 -20.13 4.45
N TYR A 191 -14.06 -18.81 4.29
CA TYR A 191 -13.19 -18.06 3.39
C TYR A 191 -11.72 -18.13 3.83
N THR A 192 -11.42 -18.04 5.14
CA THR A 192 -10.04 -18.15 5.65
C THR A 192 -9.44 -19.53 5.46
N ASN A 193 -10.27 -20.58 5.43
CA ASN A 193 -9.85 -21.95 5.16
C ASN A 193 -9.56 -22.21 3.66
N SER A 194 -10.17 -21.43 2.77
CA SER A 194 -10.06 -21.61 1.32
C SER A 194 -9.03 -20.69 0.66
N VAL A 195 -8.74 -19.51 1.25
CA VAL A 195 -7.84 -18.52 0.67
C VAL A 195 -6.79 -18.08 1.72
N ARG A 196 -5.54 -18.03 1.30
CA ARG A 196 -4.44 -17.59 2.18
C ARG A 196 -4.48 -16.09 2.44
N ARG A 197 -3.83 -15.66 3.52
CA ARG A 197 -3.74 -14.24 3.89
C ARG A 197 -3.03 -13.41 2.83
N TRP A 198 -1.96 -13.94 2.25
CA TRP A 198 -1.15 -13.27 1.24
C TRP A 198 -1.24 -13.96 -0.13
N ILE A 199 -0.64 -15.10 -0.28
CA ILE A 199 -0.66 -15.96 -1.49
C ILE A 199 -0.61 -17.42 -1.06
#